data_69f29086e1be88ff417f381612a3bbc1
#
_entry.id   69f29086e1be88ff417f381612a3bbc1
#
_cell.length_a   1.000
_cell.length_b   1.000
_cell.length_c   1.000
_cell.angle_alpha   90.00
_cell.angle_beta   90.00
_cell.angle_gamma   90.00
#
_symmetry.space_group_name_H-M   'P 1'
#
loop_
_entity.id
_entity.type
_entity.pdbx_description
1 polymer ?
#
loop_
_entity_poly.entity_id
_entity_poly.type
_entity_poly.pdbx_seq_one_letter_code
_entity_poly.pdbx_strand_id
1 'polypeptide(L)'
;MFIFIYDDNLVSLIGDFMAQRSKKTNQKGVNLNMRPRNYTAVIKVVGVGGGGTNAVNRMIKMGIKGVDFIAANTDAQSLLGSKADVKLDLGRKTTRGLGAGANPEVGRQAALDSADLIKEALKGSD
;
A
#
# COMPACT_ATOMS: atom_id res chain seq x y z
N MET A 1 -2.53 4.36 -9.42
CA MET A 1 -1.98 2.99 -9.53
C MET A 1 -1.98 2.35 -8.16
N PHE A 2 -2.56 1.18 -8.06
CA PHE A 2 -2.58 0.39 -6.82
C PHE A 2 -1.53 -0.71 -6.93
N ILE A 3 -0.78 -0.92 -5.87
CA ILE A 3 0.15 -2.04 -5.75
C ILE A 3 -0.31 -2.85 -4.55
N PHE A 4 -0.82 -4.04 -4.80
CA PHE A 4 -1.10 -5.02 -3.76
C PHE A 4 0.15 -5.84 -3.54
N ILE A 5 0.73 -5.76 -2.35
CA ILE A 5 1.93 -6.50 -2.00
C ILE A 5 1.53 -7.69 -1.14
N TYR A 6 1.77 -8.87 -1.68
CA TYR A 6 1.43 -10.13 -1.03
C TYR A 6 2.66 -10.98 -0.65
N ASP A 7 3.86 -10.64 -1.17
CA ASP A 7 5.05 -11.47 -1.04
C ASP A 7 6.32 -10.62 -0.78
N ASP A 8 7.20 -11.14 0.07
CA ASP A 8 8.49 -10.52 0.44
C ASP A 8 9.44 -10.32 -0.75
N ASN A 9 9.39 -11.19 -1.76
CA ASN A 9 10.24 -11.08 -2.96
C ASN A 9 9.83 -9.90 -3.85
N LEU A 10 8.56 -9.54 -3.85
CA LEU A 10 8.03 -8.42 -4.62
C LEU A 10 8.49 -7.06 -4.09
N VAL A 11 8.79 -6.98 -2.79
CA VAL A 11 9.26 -5.74 -2.14
C VAL A 11 10.61 -5.29 -2.70
N SER A 12 11.53 -6.23 -2.92
CA SER A 12 12.84 -5.94 -3.52
C SER A 12 12.68 -5.44 -4.96
N LEU A 13 11.84 -6.10 -5.75
CA LEU A 13 11.59 -5.74 -7.15
C LEU A 13 10.95 -4.34 -7.28
N ILE A 14 10.00 -4.02 -6.41
CA ILE A 14 9.34 -2.70 -6.40
C ILE A 14 10.32 -1.62 -5.93
N GLY A 15 11.17 -1.91 -4.94
CA GLY A 15 12.22 -1.02 -4.49
C GLY A 15 13.18 -0.64 -5.63
N ASP A 16 13.63 -1.63 -6.41
CA ASP A 16 14.50 -1.42 -7.56
C ASP A 16 13.81 -0.65 -8.67
N PHE A 17 12.54 -0.95 -8.96
CA PHE A 17 11.74 -0.23 -9.96
C PHE A 17 11.57 1.25 -9.59
N MET A 18 11.25 1.56 -8.34
CA MET A 18 11.10 2.93 -7.85
C MET A 18 12.42 3.69 -7.84
N ALA A 19 13.52 3.03 -7.47
CA ALA A 19 14.86 3.61 -7.50
C ALA A 19 15.33 3.94 -8.92
N GLN A 20 15.00 3.09 -9.90
CA GLN A 20 15.30 3.33 -11.31
C GLN A 20 14.48 4.50 -11.88
N ARG A 21 13.22 4.64 -11.45
CA ARG A 21 12.35 5.75 -11.88
C ARG A 21 12.88 7.11 -11.39
N SER A 22 13.43 7.15 -10.19
CA SER A 22 14.05 8.36 -9.62
C SER A 22 15.32 8.77 -10.38
N LYS A 23 16.07 7.81 -10.94
CA LYS A 23 17.32 8.09 -11.72
C LYS A 23 17.05 8.54 -13.16
N LYS A 24 15.89 8.24 -13.74
CA LYS A 24 15.55 8.60 -15.12
C LYS A 24 15.13 10.06 -15.33
N THR A 25 14.98 10.85 -14.28
CA THR A 25 14.62 12.29 -14.39
C THR A 25 15.80 13.20 -14.72
N ASN A 26 17.01 12.65 -14.90
CA ASN A 26 18.23 13.43 -15.20
C ASN A 26 18.75 13.23 -16.62
N GLN A 27 17.93 12.99 -17.62
CA GLN A 27 18.36 13.03 -19.01
C GLN A 27 18.07 14.39 -19.64
N LYS A 28 19.15 15.13 -19.87
CA LYS A 28 19.21 16.35 -20.67
C LYS A 28 18.73 16.06 -22.10
N GLY A 29 17.82 16.90 -22.57
CA GLY A 29 17.76 17.26 -23.98
C GLY A 29 16.66 16.62 -24.81
N VAL A 30 15.43 17.11 -24.72
CA VAL A 30 14.62 17.45 -25.89
C VAL A 30 13.83 18.71 -25.53
N ASN A 31 14.19 19.81 -26.15
CA ASN A 31 13.47 21.08 -26.07
C ASN A 31 12.22 20.98 -26.94
N LEU A 32 11.18 20.37 -26.42
CA LEU A 32 9.82 20.60 -26.92
C LEU A 32 9.18 21.58 -25.91
N ASN A 33 8.73 22.73 -26.40
CA ASN A 33 7.98 23.74 -25.66
C ASN A 33 6.65 23.21 -25.09
N MET A 34 6.68 22.04 -24.48
CA MET A 34 5.62 21.53 -23.63
C MET A 34 5.97 21.97 -22.22
N ARG A 35 5.18 22.90 -21.68
CA ARG A 35 5.19 23.13 -20.23
C ARG A 35 5.10 21.76 -19.56
N PRO A 36 6.04 21.38 -18.71
CA PRO A 36 5.93 20.12 -18.00
C PRO A 36 4.63 20.19 -17.19
N ARG A 37 3.60 19.49 -17.63
CA ARG A 37 2.50 19.15 -16.75
C ARG A 37 3.13 18.18 -15.76
N ASN A 38 3.41 18.65 -14.55
CA ASN A 38 3.82 17.81 -13.46
C ASN A 38 2.63 16.91 -13.08
N TYR A 39 2.36 15.92 -13.91
CA TYR A 39 1.50 14.81 -13.52
C TYR A 39 2.28 13.94 -12.54
N THR A 40 2.25 14.34 -11.28
CA THR A 40 2.68 13.45 -10.21
C THR A 40 1.56 12.44 -10.04
N ALA A 41 1.74 11.21 -10.54
CA ALA A 41 0.79 10.14 -10.31
C ALA A 41 0.65 9.91 -8.81
N VAL A 42 -0.57 9.86 -8.30
CA VAL A 42 -0.84 9.49 -6.91
C VAL A 42 -0.83 7.96 -6.81
N ILE A 43 0.21 7.44 -6.19
CA ILE A 43 0.43 5.99 -6.02
C ILE A 43 0.17 5.63 -4.57
N LYS A 44 -0.71 4.67 -4.36
CA LYS A 44 -0.98 4.10 -3.04
C LYS A 44 -0.52 2.64 -3.01
N VAL A 45 0.27 2.30 -2.02
CA VAL A 45 0.75 0.94 -1.78
C VAL A 45 -0.06 0.33 -0.65
N VAL A 46 -0.78 -0.72 -0.93
CA VAL A 46 -1.67 -1.38 0.04
C VAL A 46 -1.10 -2.73 0.42
N GLY A 47 -0.73 -2.88 1.68
CA GLY A 47 -0.34 -4.17 2.26
C GLY A 47 -1.53 -4.79 2.98
N VAL A 48 -1.94 -5.99 2.56
CA VAL A 48 -3.09 -6.71 3.10
C VAL A 48 -2.63 -7.93 3.90
N GLY A 49 -3.18 -8.07 5.10
CA GLY A 49 -2.85 -9.16 6.02
C GLY A 49 -1.47 -9.03 6.66
N GLY A 50 -1.01 -10.06 7.35
CA GLY A 50 0.27 -10.06 8.06
C GLY A 50 1.47 -9.88 7.13
N GLY A 51 1.52 -10.64 6.03
CA GLY A 51 2.58 -10.55 5.02
C GLY A 51 2.62 -9.19 4.34
N GLY A 52 1.46 -8.67 3.91
CA GLY A 52 1.36 -7.35 3.28
C GLY A 52 1.74 -6.21 4.22
N THR A 53 1.34 -6.27 5.48
CA THR A 53 1.72 -5.27 6.51
C THR A 53 3.22 -5.28 6.75
N ASN A 54 3.86 -6.46 6.83
CA ASN A 54 5.30 -6.58 6.97
C ASN A 54 6.04 -6.04 5.75
N ALA A 55 5.54 -6.32 4.54
CA ALA A 55 6.11 -5.81 3.30
C ALA A 55 6.08 -4.28 3.25
N VAL A 56 4.95 -3.65 3.59
CA VAL A 56 4.82 -2.18 3.71
C VAL A 56 5.81 -1.62 4.72
N ASN A 57 5.93 -2.22 5.90
CA ASN A 57 6.88 -1.80 6.91
C ASN A 57 8.34 -1.86 6.41
N ARG A 58 8.69 -2.87 5.64
CA ARG A 58 10.03 -2.99 5.02
C ARG A 58 10.26 -1.89 3.99
N MET A 59 9.29 -1.62 3.12
CA MET A 59 9.38 -0.54 2.12
C MET A 59 9.62 0.82 2.79
N ILE A 60 8.89 1.11 3.87
CA ILE A 60 9.07 2.34 4.64
C ILE A 60 10.48 2.41 5.25
N LYS A 61 10.98 1.30 5.81
CA LYS A 61 12.34 1.22 6.35
C LYS A 61 13.43 1.41 5.28
N MET A 62 13.16 1.00 4.05
CA MET A 62 14.04 1.21 2.90
C MET A 62 14.07 2.65 2.40
N GLY A 63 13.22 3.53 2.96
CA GLY A 63 13.17 4.94 2.60
C GLY A 63 12.46 5.22 1.27
N ILE A 64 11.59 4.33 0.81
CA ILE A 64 10.78 4.56 -0.40
C ILE A 64 9.86 5.75 -0.14
N LYS A 65 9.90 6.72 -1.06
CA LYS A 65 9.14 7.98 -0.98
C LYS A 65 8.29 8.19 -2.23
N GLY A 66 7.37 9.15 -2.15
CA GLY A 66 6.49 9.52 -3.27
C GLY A 66 5.31 8.59 -3.47
N VAL A 67 4.99 7.79 -2.46
CA VAL A 67 3.80 6.92 -2.40
C VAL A 67 3.15 7.02 -1.02
N ASP A 68 1.86 6.78 -0.94
CA ASP A 68 1.13 6.65 0.32
C ASP A 68 1.07 5.17 0.71
N PHE A 69 1.43 4.86 1.94
CA PHE A 69 1.40 3.49 2.45
C PHE A 69 0.13 3.22 3.25
N ILE A 70 -0.57 2.16 2.88
CA ILE A 70 -1.78 1.70 3.55
C ILE A 70 -1.56 0.28 4.05
N ALA A 71 -1.80 0.03 5.34
CA ALA A 71 -1.84 -1.31 5.91
C ALA A 71 -3.28 -1.69 6.23
N ALA A 72 -3.72 -2.82 5.72
CA ALA A 72 -5.06 -3.36 5.94
C ALA A 72 -5.00 -4.76 6.55
N ASN A 73 -5.58 -4.96 7.71
CA ASN A 73 -5.57 -6.26 8.39
C ASN A 73 -6.82 -6.45 9.25
N THR A 74 -7.16 -7.69 9.52
CA THR A 74 -8.17 -8.09 10.50
C THR A 74 -7.60 -8.23 11.92
N ASP A 75 -6.26 -8.21 12.05
CA ASP A 75 -5.54 -8.23 13.32
C ASP A 75 -5.13 -6.81 13.72
N ALA A 76 -5.80 -6.28 14.73
CA ALA A 76 -5.54 -4.93 15.24
C ALA A 76 -4.13 -4.76 15.85
N GLN A 77 -3.58 -5.80 16.46
CA GLN A 77 -2.23 -5.73 17.02
C GLN A 77 -1.16 -5.57 15.94
N SER A 78 -1.29 -6.30 14.84
CA SER A 78 -0.42 -6.14 13.67
C SER A 78 -0.46 -4.72 13.11
N LEU A 79 -1.64 -4.11 13.09
CA LEU A 79 -1.81 -2.72 12.64
C LEU A 79 -1.17 -1.71 13.58
N LEU A 80 -1.20 -1.93 14.89
CA LEU A 80 -0.55 -1.05 15.87
C LEU A 80 0.96 -0.97 15.62
N GLY A 81 1.59 -2.08 15.27
CA GLY A 81 3.02 -2.16 14.94
C GLY A 81 3.38 -1.63 13.55
N SER A 82 2.41 -1.36 12.70
CA SER A 82 2.65 -0.85 11.34
C SER A 82 3.12 0.60 11.35
N LYS A 83 4.01 0.93 10.40
CA LYS A 83 4.49 2.29 10.10
C LYS A 83 3.76 2.95 8.93
N ALA A 84 2.72 2.31 8.41
CA ALA A 84 1.92 2.84 7.30
C ALA A 84 1.23 4.16 7.66
N ASP A 85 1.05 5.02 6.65
CA ASP A 85 0.38 6.32 6.80
C ASP A 85 -1.10 6.14 7.16
N VAL A 86 -1.73 5.12 6.56
CA VAL A 86 -3.13 4.77 6.81
C VAL A 86 -3.21 3.31 7.27
N LYS A 87 -4.01 3.07 8.30
CA LYS A 87 -4.23 1.74 8.87
C LYS A 87 -5.72 1.42 8.84
N LEU A 88 -6.07 0.32 8.16
CA LEU A 88 -7.45 -0.13 8.01
C LEU A 88 -7.68 -1.39 8.84
N ASP A 89 -8.47 -1.27 9.91
CA ASP A 89 -8.93 -2.40 10.72
C ASP A 89 -10.17 -3.02 10.05
N LEU A 90 -9.94 -4.13 9.34
CA LEU A 90 -10.96 -4.77 8.53
C LEU A 90 -11.85 -5.69 9.35
N GLY A 91 -13.17 -5.52 9.20
CA GLY A 91 -14.15 -6.41 9.79
C GLY A 91 -14.11 -6.45 11.31
N ARG A 92 -13.95 -5.31 11.96
CA ARG A 92 -13.87 -5.21 13.43
C ARG A 92 -15.07 -5.84 14.14
N LYS A 93 -16.25 -5.78 13.53
CA LYS A 93 -17.46 -6.42 14.07
C LYS A 93 -17.38 -7.94 13.97
N THR A 94 -16.80 -8.46 12.91
CA THR A 94 -16.69 -9.90 12.60
C THR A 94 -15.56 -10.55 13.37
N THR A 95 -14.36 -9.92 13.40
CA THR A 95 -13.14 -10.49 13.96
C THR A 95 -12.80 -9.99 15.36
N ARG A 96 -13.41 -8.90 15.82
CA ARG A 96 -13.11 -8.20 17.08
C ARG A 96 -11.62 -7.79 17.18
N GLY A 97 -10.96 -7.63 16.03
CA GLY A 97 -9.54 -7.28 15.98
C GLY A 97 -8.58 -8.45 16.26
N LEU A 98 -9.08 -9.68 16.34
CA LEU A 98 -8.28 -10.88 16.63
C LEU A 98 -7.76 -11.60 15.37
N GLY A 99 -8.04 -11.04 14.20
CA GLY A 99 -7.69 -11.66 12.93
C GLY A 99 -8.71 -12.69 12.43
N ALA A 100 -8.52 -13.16 11.21
CA ALA A 100 -9.41 -14.12 10.56
C ALA A 100 -9.09 -15.59 10.92
N GLY A 101 -8.02 -15.85 11.67
CA GLY A 101 -7.62 -17.20 12.08
C GLY A 101 -7.32 -18.13 10.90
N ALA A 102 -6.73 -17.61 9.82
CA ALA A 102 -6.51 -18.33 8.56
C ALA A 102 -7.77 -18.88 7.91
N ASN A 103 -8.95 -18.36 8.26
CA ASN A 103 -10.22 -18.72 7.64
C ASN A 103 -10.54 -17.74 6.49
N PRO A 104 -10.51 -18.17 5.20
CA PRO A 104 -10.74 -17.30 4.05
C PRO A 104 -12.14 -16.68 4.06
N GLU A 105 -13.15 -17.37 4.54
CA GLU A 105 -14.52 -16.85 4.57
C GLU A 105 -14.68 -15.71 5.57
N VAL A 106 -14.04 -15.81 6.74
CA VAL A 106 -13.99 -14.73 7.73
C VAL A 106 -13.27 -13.52 7.17
N GLY A 107 -12.14 -13.73 6.46
CA GLY A 107 -11.42 -12.68 5.78
C GLY A 107 -12.25 -11.99 4.69
N ARG A 108 -12.97 -12.77 3.90
CA ARG A 108 -13.89 -12.27 2.86
C ARG A 108 -15.00 -11.40 3.47
N GLN A 109 -15.64 -11.88 4.52
CA GLN A 109 -16.71 -11.15 5.21
C GLN A 109 -16.16 -9.86 5.83
N ALA A 110 -15.00 -9.91 6.47
CA ALA A 110 -14.33 -8.73 7.03
C ALA A 110 -14.05 -7.65 5.97
N ALA A 111 -13.62 -8.06 4.78
CA ALA A 111 -13.40 -7.13 3.66
C ALA A 111 -14.70 -6.51 3.16
N LEU A 112 -15.77 -7.30 3.03
CA LEU A 112 -17.09 -6.81 2.63
C LEU A 112 -17.67 -5.83 3.64
N ASP A 113 -17.58 -6.13 4.93
CA ASP A 113 -18.03 -5.27 6.02
C ASP A 113 -17.28 -3.92 6.07
N SER A 114 -16.07 -3.88 5.49
CA SER A 114 -15.19 -2.70 5.47
C SER A 114 -15.08 -2.06 4.08
N ALA A 115 -15.95 -2.44 3.12
CA ALA A 115 -15.85 -1.99 1.73
C ALA A 115 -15.81 -0.46 1.58
N ASP A 116 -16.64 0.26 2.32
CA ASP A 116 -16.68 1.73 2.26
C ASP A 116 -15.41 2.36 2.83
N LEU A 117 -14.86 1.78 3.90
CA LEU A 117 -13.59 2.20 4.49
C LEU A 117 -12.42 2.02 3.50
N ILE A 118 -12.40 0.87 2.81
CA ILE A 118 -11.40 0.58 1.78
C ILE A 118 -11.54 1.56 0.61
N LYS A 119 -12.74 1.78 0.11
CA LYS A 119 -13.01 2.73 -0.98
C LYS A 119 -12.54 4.14 -0.63
N GLU A 120 -12.82 4.61 0.56
CA GLU A 120 -12.40 5.95 1.01
C GLU A 120 -10.86 6.06 1.09
N ALA A 121 -10.19 5.02 1.61
CA ALA A 121 -8.73 5.00 1.67
C ALA A 121 -8.06 5.01 0.28
N LEU A 122 -8.72 4.42 -0.71
CA LEU A 122 -8.21 4.32 -2.10
C LEU A 122 -8.55 5.54 -2.95
N LYS A 123 -9.44 6.40 -2.49
CA LYS A 123 -9.90 7.58 -3.22
C LYS A 123 -8.74 8.52 -3.56
N GLY A 124 -8.77 9.08 -4.77
CA GLY A 124 -7.76 10.03 -5.25
C GLY A 124 -6.49 9.40 -5.79
N SER A 125 -6.37 8.07 -5.83
CA SER A 125 -5.26 7.39 -6.51
C SER A 125 -5.52 7.29 -8.02
N ASP A 126 -4.44 7.30 -8.76
CA ASP A 126 -4.47 7.16 -10.23
C ASP A 126 -4.45 5.72 -10.71
#